data_385f3f5c2adcff32a974b36e89415cc7
#
_entry.id   385f3f5c2adcff32a974b36e89415cc7
#
_cell.length_a   1.000
_cell.length_b   1.000
_cell.length_c   1.000
_cell.angle_alpha   90.00
_cell.angle_beta   90.00
_cell.angle_gamma   90.00
#
_symmetry.space_group_name_H-M   'P 1'
#
loop_
_entity.id
_entity.type
_entity.pdbx_description
1 polymer ?
#
loop_
_entity_poly.entity_id
_entity_poly.type
_entity_poly.pdbx_seq_one_letter_code
_entity_poly.pdbx_strand_id
1 'polypeptide(L)'
;MKEERKTNIFMRIWLWIAYEASRVLYLILLVPYRPKLVTPEGKRFKGKLKGGAVLAANHTTFSDPFVVGSSFWYRKMNFFTADVVMATKTREKLLKAAGAIKVNRNIADIEAVRTAVQVLKKGRLLLIFPEGGVQAVGNVQAIKSGAALMAIQAGVPIIPLYICYTARWYQRRQVVVGEPVDPKLLCTRKFPTTADIQNITDKLYQEMQRCAANFKRTKTEETA
;
A
#
# COMPACT_ATOMS: atom_id res chain seq x y z
N MET A 1 -38.69 3.99 1.32
CA MET A 1 -38.14 5.13 2.07
C MET A 1 -37.06 4.60 3.00
N LYS A 2 -35.79 4.83 2.69
CA LYS A 2 -34.65 4.45 3.54
C LYS A 2 -34.47 5.52 4.60
N GLU A 3 -34.77 5.20 5.84
CA GLU A 3 -34.32 5.99 6.99
C GLU A 3 -32.77 6.05 7.01
N GLU A 4 -32.21 7.15 6.57
CA GLU A 4 -30.85 7.52 6.88
C GLU A 4 -30.81 7.78 8.39
N ARG A 5 -30.34 6.79 9.16
CA ARG A 5 -29.98 7.00 10.56
C ARG A 5 -28.96 8.12 10.62
N LYS A 6 -29.41 9.30 11.02
CA LYS A 6 -28.55 10.42 11.46
C LYS A 6 -27.66 9.86 12.57
N THR A 7 -26.45 9.47 12.25
CA THR A 7 -25.47 9.08 13.28
C THR A 7 -25.26 10.29 14.16
N ASN A 8 -25.64 10.17 15.44
CA ASN A 8 -25.55 11.24 16.42
C ASN A 8 -24.11 11.79 16.41
N ILE A 9 -23.96 13.10 16.39
CA ILE A 9 -22.67 13.80 16.29
C ILE A 9 -21.70 13.33 17.39
N PHE A 10 -22.21 13.00 18.58
CA PHE A 10 -21.44 12.39 19.67
C PHE A 10 -20.85 11.03 19.29
N MET A 11 -21.57 10.18 18.56
CA MET A 11 -21.08 8.89 18.11
C MET A 11 -19.96 9.06 17.07
N ARG A 12 -20.05 10.07 16.20
CA ARG A 12 -19.00 10.38 15.21
C ARG A 12 -17.72 10.88 15.88
N ILE A 13 -17.87 11.73 16.91
CA ILE A 13 -16.74 12.25 17.71
C ILE A 13 -16.11 11.09 18.48
N TRP A 14 -16.91 10.24 19.12
CA TRP A 14 -16.43 9.07 19.87
C TRP A 14 -15.67 8.07 18.98
N LEU A 15 -16.21 7.78 17.80
CA LEU A 15 -15.54 6.92 16.81
C LEU A 15 -14.24 7.55 16.30
N TRP A 16 -14.19 8.86 16.14
CA TRP A 16 -12.98 9.59 15.78
C TRP A 16 -11.93 9.52 16.89
N ILE A 17 -12.31 9.75 18.13
CA ILE A 17 -11.43 9.63 19.32
C ILE A 17 -10.91 8.18 19.44
N ALA A 18 -11.79 7.19 19.35
CA ALA A 18 -11.41 5.78 19.40
C ALA A 18 -10.44 5.39 18.28
N TYR A 19 -10.65 5.93 17.08
CA TYR A 19 -9.73 5.74 15.94
C TYR A 19 -8.36 6.36 16.21
N GLU A 20 -8.29 7.61 16.66
CA GLU A 20 -7.01 8.27 16.97
C GLU A 20 -6.31 7.61 18.18
N ALA A 21 -7.05 7.20 19.20
CA ALA A 21 -6.52 6.46 20.33
C ALA A 21 -5.96 5.08 19.91
N SER A 22 -6.68 4.34 19.07
CA SER A 22 -6.19 3.07 18.53
C SER A 22 -4.95 3.26 17.66
N ARG A 23 -4.87 4.34 16.90
CA ARG A 23 -3.71 4.70 16.08
C ARG A 23 -2.50 5.04 16.95
N VAL A 24 -2.71 5.81 18.03
CA VAL A 24 -1.65 6.15 18.99
C VAL A 24 -1.16 4.90 19.71
N LEU A 25 -2.06 4.07 20.20
CA LEU A 25 -1.73 2.80 20.86
C LEU A 25 -0.95 1.87 19.89
N TYR A 26 -1.43 1.75 18.65
CA TYR A 26 -0.73 1.01 17.61
C TYR A 26 0.68 1.55 17.36
N LEU A 27 0.85 2.88 17.32
CA LEU A 27 2.15 3.52 17.15
C LEU A 27 3.07 3.25 18.35
N ILE A 28 2.55 3.31 19.59
CA ILE A 28 3.31 3.04 20.82
C ILE A 28 3.76 1.57 20.85
N LEU A 29 2.88 0.63 20.59
CA LEU A 29 3.18 -0.80 20.59
C LEU A 29 4.13 -1.21 19.47
N LEU A 30 4.10 -0.52 18.32
CA LEU A 30 4.91 -0.85 17.16
C LEU A 30 6.17 0.03 17.02
N VAL A 31 6.35 1.06 17.86
CA VAL A 31 7.57 1.88 17.84
C VAL A 31 8.86 1.05 17.92
N PRO A 32 8.96 0.01 18.78
CA PRO A 32 10.13 -0.87 18.82
C PRO A 32 10.33 -1.65 17.50
N TYR A 33 9.23 -1.90 16.77
CA TYR A 33 9.20 -2.70 15.54
C TYR A 33 9.10 -1.86 14.28
N ARG A 34 9.24 -0.53 14.38
CA ARG A 34 9.20 0.36 13.21
C ARG A 34 10.16 -0.12 12.14
N PRO A 35 9.66 -0.35 10.92
CA PRO A 35 10.50 -0.76 9.82
C PRO A 35 11.59 0.29 9.54
N LYS A 36 12.77 -0.17 9.14
CA LYS A 36 13.79 0.72 8.59
C LYS A 36 13.47 0.96 7.12
N LEU A 37 13.25 2.21 6.74
CA LEU A 37 13.13 2.58 5.33
C LEU A 37 14.52 2.76 4.74
N VAL A 38 14.81 2.02 3.68
CA VAL A 38 16.09 2.06 2.97
C VAL A 38 15.88 2.22 1.46
N THR A 39 16.86 2.77 0.77
CA THR A 39 16.89 2.78 -0.69
C THR A 39 17.37 1.42 -1.21
N PRO A 40 17.23 1.11 -2.52
CA PRO A 40 17.81 -0.11 -3.10
C PRO A 40 19.30 -0.27 -2.83
N GLU A 41 20.05 0.81 -2.70
CA GLU A 41 21.50 0.81 -2.37
C GLU A 41 21.79 0.64 -0.87
N GLY A 42 20.78 0.33 -0.05
CA GLY A 42 20.91 0.12 1.40
C GLY A 42 21.05 1.41 2.24
N LYS A 43 21.01 2.58 1.62
CA LYS A 43 21.06 3.86 2.34
C LYS A 43 19.74 4.16 3.03
N ARG A 44 19.77 4.87 4.16
CA ARG A 44 18.54 5.30 4.84
C ARG A 44 17.70 6.19 3.93
N PHE A 45 16.45 5.79 3.69
CA PHE A 45 15.48 6.63 2.99
C PHE A 45 15.04 7.79 3.88
N LYS A 46 15.35 9.02 3.45
CA LYS A 46 15.02 10.26 4.17
C LYS A 46 13.85 11.03 3.55
N GLY A 47 13.31 10.54 2.44
CA GLY A 47 12.23 11.21 1.70
C GLY A 47 10.92 11.21 2.48
N LYS A 48 10.16 12.32 2.32
CA LYS A 48 8.76 12.38 2.76
C LYS A 48 7.88 12.38 1.53
N LEU A 49 6.96 11.41 1.44
CA LEU A 49 5.98 11.38 0.35
C LEU A 49 5.01 12.54 0.51
N LYS A 50 4.80 13.31 -0.56
CA LYS A 50 3.85 14.42 -0.63
C LYS A 50 2.78 14.10 -1.67
N GLY A 51 1.55 14.63 -1.48
CA GLY A 51 0.45 14.37 -2.42
C GLY A 51 -0.06 12.93 -2.38
N GLY A 52 -0.90 12.55 -3.33
CA GLY A 52 -1.35 11.18 -3.52
C GLY A 52 -0.24 10.32 -4.13
N ALA A 53 -0.17 9.04 -3.75
CA ALA A 53 0.72 8.07 -4.38
C ALA A 53 0.17 6.66 -4.20
N VAL A 54 0.40 5.82 -5.21
CA VAL A 54 0.18 4.37 -5.11
C VAL A 54 1.44 3.75 -4.52
N LEU A 55 1.31 3.00 -3.44
CA LEU A 55 2.38 2.19 -2.85
C LEU A 55 2.21 0.76 -3.35
N ALA A 56 3.10 0.30 -4.21
CA ALA A 56 3.08 -1.06 -4.75
C ALA A 56 4.09 -1.93 -4.00
N ALA A 57 3.62 -2.88 -3.21
CA ALA A 57 4.46 -3.73 -2.37
C ALA A 57 4.28 -5.22 -2.66
N ASN A 58 5.30 -6.04 -2.39
CA ASN A 58 5.16 -7.49 -2.31
C ASN A 58 4.31 -7.88 -1.10
N HIS A 59 3.67 -9.05 -1.14
CA HIS A 59 2.77 -9.52 -0.08
C HIS A 59 3.13 -10.93 0.36
N THR A 60 3.77 -11.05 1.51
CA THR A 60 4.23 -12.33 2.06
C THR A 60 3.56 -12.72 3.37
N THR A 61 3.02 -11.75 4.12
CA THR A 61 2.38 -11.99 5.41
C THR A 61 1.17 -11.08 5.62
N PHE A 62 0.24 -11.54 6.46
CA PHE A 62 -0.94 -10.75 6.87
C PHE A 62 -0.59 -9.41 7.54
N SER A 63 0.62 -9.29 8.09
CA SER A 63 1.09 -8.07 8.76
C SER A 63 1.64 -7.00 7.81
N ASP A 64 1.83 -7.28 6.54
CA ASP A 64 2.46 -6.35 5.58
C ASP A 64 1.74 -5.01 5.45
N PRO A 65 0.38 -4.92 5.43
CA PRO A 65 -0.29 -3.63 5.44
C PRO A 65 0.05 -2.77 6.66
N PHE A 66 0.24 -3.40 7.82
CA PHE A 66 0.60 -2.72 9.06
C PHE A 66 2.07 -2.27 9.03
N VAL A 67 2.96 -3.07 8.45
CA VAL A 67 4.37 -2.71 8.26
C VAL A 67 4.49 -1.47 7.37
N VAL A 68 3.79 -1.45 6.24
CA VAL A 68 3.79 -0.27 5.35
C VAL A 68 3.11 0.91 6.03
N GLY A 69 1.97 0.70 6.70
CA GLY A 69 1.26 1.75 7.43
C GLY A 69 2.12 2.42 8.49
N SER A 70 2.87 1.64 9.28
CA SER A 70 3.79 2.15 10.29
C SER A 70 5.01 2.86 9.69
N SER A 71 5.43 2.48 8.49
CA SER A 71 6.50 3.13 7.74
C SER A 71 6.14 4.55 7.33
N PHE A 72 4.89 4.78 6.95
CA PHE A 72 4.34 6.07 6.49
C PHE A 72 3.29 6.63 7.47
N TRP A 73 3.48 6.42 8.77
CA TRP A 73 2.54 6.77 9.85
C TRP A 73 2.04 8.22 9.82
N TYR A 74 2.81 9.15 9.26
CA TYR A 74 2.47 10.56 9.13
C TYR A 74 1.48 10.85 7.99
N ARG A 75 1.04 9.83 7.22
CA ARG A 75 0.13 9.93 6.09
C ARG A 75 -1.10 9.04 6.27
N LYS A 76 -2.24 9.54 5.83
CA LYS A 76 -3.45 8.69 5.73
C LYS A 76 -3.27 7.72 4.56
N MET A 77 -3.37 6.42 4.86
CA MET A 77 -3.24 5.34 3.89
C MET A 77 -4.55 4.57 3.76
N ASN A 78 -4.89 4.24 2.53
CA ASN A 78 -5.96 3.31 2.20
C ASN A 78 -5.35 2.03 1.61
N PHE A 79 -6.06 0.91 1.69
CA PHE A 79 -5.61 -0.38 1.16
C PHE A 79 -6.80 -1.24 0.76
N PHE A 80 -6.60 -2.14 -0.19
CA PHE A 80 -7.63 -3.08 -0.59
C PHE A 80 -7.74 -4.24 0.39
N THR A 81 -8.97 -4.64 0.69
CA THR A 81 -9.28 -5.79 1.54
C THR A 81 -10.37 -6.61 0.87
N ALA A 82 -10.14 -7.93 0.77
CA ALA A 82 -11.14 -8.83 0.22
C ALA A 82 -12.42 -8.83 1.07
N ASP A 83 -13.55 -8.99 0.43
CA ASP A 83 -14.88 -9.04 1.04
C ASP A 83 -14.99 -10.11 2.13
N VAL A 84 -14.35 -11.27 1.93
CA VAL A 84 -14.28 -12.37 2.93
C VAL A 84 -13.68 -11.92 4.26
N VAL A 85 -12.71 -11.01 4.25
CA VAL A 85 -12.09 -10.48 5.49
C VAL A 85 -13.05 -9.54 6.23
N MET A 86 -13.98 -8.93 5.51
CA MET A 86 -15.02 -8.04 6.03
C MET A 86 -16.34 -8.76 6.35
N ALA A 87 -16.30 -10.05 6.64
CA ALA A 87 -17.48 -10.91 6.77
C ALA A 87 -18.46 -10.49 7.88
N THR A 88 -18.03 -9.78 8.90
CA THR A 88 -18.89 -9.27 9.97
C THR A 88 -19.01 -7.76 9.94
N LYS A 89 -20.21 -7.23 10.28
CA LYS A 89 -20.47 -5.77 10.33
C LYS A 89 -19.47 -5.01 11.21
N THR A 90 -19.02 -5.62 12.30
CA THR A 90 -18.04 -5.01 13.23
C THR A 90 -16.66 -4.93 12.56
N ARG A 91 -16.19 -6.02 11.94
CA ARG A 91 -14.91 -6.04 11.21
C ARG A 91 -14.94 -5.07 10.03
N GLU A 92 -16.04 -5.03 9.28
CA GLU A 92 -16.21 -4.10 8.17
C GLU A 92 -16.09 -2.65 8.64
N LYS A 93 -16.79 -2.26 9.72
CA LYS A 93 -16.70 -0.90 10.29
C LYS A 93 -15.28 -0.57 10.74
N LEU A 94 -14.61 -1.48 11.44
CA LEU A 94 -13.25 -1.29 11.93
C LEU A 94 -12.25 -1.15 10.76
N LEU A 95 -12.30 -2.05 9.78
CA LEU A 95 -11.41 -2.02 8.62
C LEU A 95 -11.66 -0.78 7.75
N LYS A 96 -12.91 -0.36 7.53
CA LYS A 96 -13.24 0.90 6.85
C LYS A 96 -12.71 2.11 7.60
N ALA A 97 -12.79 2.13 8.92
CA ALA A 97 -12.19 3.18 9.74
C ALA A 97 -10.66 3.20 9.60
N ALA A 98 -10.02 2.04 9.49
CA ALA A 98 -8.59 1.92 9.21
C ALA A 98 -8.18 2.29 7.76
N GLY A 99 -9.15 2.61 6.88
CA GLY A 99 -8.88 2.99 5.50
C GLY A 99 -9.00 1.86 4.48
N ALA A 100 -9.55 0.71 4.87
CA ALA A 100 -9.75 -0.38 3.93
C ALA A 100 -10.81 -0.05 2.88
N ILE A 101 -10.52 -0.39 1.64
CA ILE A 101 -11.44 -0.37 0.50
C ILE A 101 -11.82 -1.82 0.22
N LYS A 102 -13.10 -2.13 0.36
CA LYS A 102 -13.62 -3.47 0.07
C LYS A 102 -13.47 -3.75 -1.42
N VAL A 103 -12.98 -4.92 -1.78
CA VAL A 103 -12.85 -5.36 -3.17
C VAL A 103 -13.32 -6.81 -3.32
N ASN A 104 -14.11 -7.04 -4.35
CA ASN A 104 -14.42 -8.39 -4.81
C ASN A 104 -13.32 -8.84 -5.78
N ARG A 105 -12.52 -9.84 -5.38
CA ARG A 105 -11.39 -10.34 -6.18
C ARG A 105 -11.79 -11.17 -7.40
N ASN A 106 -13.03 -11.64 -7.44
CA ASN A 106 -13.52 -12.55 -8.47
C ASN A 106 -14.07 -11.81 -9.70
N ILE A 107 -14.29 -10.50 -9.57
CA ILE A 107 -14.82 -9.65 -10.65
C ILE A 107 -14.00 -8.37 -10.78
N ALA A 108 -14.12 -7.71 -11.94
CA ALA A 108 -13.57 -6.36 -12.11
C ALA A 108 -14.41 -5.35 -11.28
N ASP A 109 -13.99 -5.07 -10.07
CA ASP A 109 -14.70 -4.20 -9.12
C ASP A 109 -14.46 -2.72 -9.47
N ILE A 110 -15.28 -2.18 -10.37
CA ILE A 110 -15.19 -0.80 -10.86
C ILE A 110 -15.40 0.20 -9.72
N GLU A 111 -16.26 -0.12 -8.74
CA GLU A 111 -16.55 0.77 -7.62
C GLU A 111 -15.35 0.88 -6.67
N ALA A 112 -14.66 -0.23 -6.42
CA ALA A 112 -13.41 -0.24 -5.66
C ALA A 112 -12.32 0.60 -6.35
N VAL A 113 -12.17 0.46 -7.68
CA VAL A 113 -11.23 1.27 -8.48
C VAL A 113 -11.59 2.75 -8.42
N ARG A 114 -12.87 3.11 -8.59
CA ARG A 114 -13.34 4.49 -8.51
C ARG A 114 -13.05 5.11 -7.13
N THR A 115 -13.32 4.36 -6.06
CA THR A 115 -13.02 4.77 -4.68
C THR A 115 -11.52 4.99 -4.47
N ALA A 116 -10.69 4.08 -4.98
CA ALA A 116 -9.24 4.18 -4.93
C ALA A 116 -8.71 5.44 -5.63
N VAL A 117 -9.21 5.73 -6.84
CA VAL A 117 -8.84 6.95 -7.58
C VAL A 117 -9.26 8.21 -6.82
N GLN A 118 -10.45 8.21 -6.19
CA GLN A 118 -10.89 9.36 -5.39
C GLN A 118 -10.00 9.61 -4.17
N VAL A 119 -9.57 8.57 -3.44
CA VAL A 119 -8.69 8.74 -2.28
C VAL A 119 -7.30 9.23 -2.70
N LEU A 120 -6.78 8.78 -3.83
CA LEU A 120 -5.53 9.26 -4.41
C LEU A 120 -5.61 10.75 -4.79
N LYS A 121 -6.69 11.17 -5.45
CA LYS A 121 -6.95 12.58 -5.80
C LYS A 121 -7.10 13.49 -4.57
N LYS A 122 -7.55 12.94 -3.43
CA LYS A 122 -7.56 13.64 -2.12
C LYS A 122 -6.18 13.71 -1.46
N GLY A 123 -5.12 13.33 -2.16
CA GLY A 123 -3.75 13.36 -1.66
C GLY A 123 -3.42 12.27 -0.65
N ARG A 124 -4.17 11.16 -0.59
CA ARG A 124 -3.90 10.03 0.31
C ARG A 124 -2.99 9.00 -0.36
N LEU A 125 -2.40 8.13 0.45
CA LEU A 125 -1.67 6.96 -0.03
C LEU A 125 -2.63 5.80 -0.26
N LEU A 126 -2.39 5.02 -1.31
CA LEU A 126 -3.10 3.78 -1.60
C LEU A 126 -2.10 2.62 -1.66
N LEU A 127 -2.17 1.70 -0.70
CA LEU A 127 -1.35 0.49 -0.71
C LEU A 127 -2.04 -0.58 -1.56
N ILE A 128 -1.27 -1.15 -2.47
CA ILE A 128 -1.68 -2.23 -3.36
C ILE A 128 -0.61 -3.32 -3.32
N PHE A 129 -1.06 -4.57 -3.33
CA PHE A 129 -0.23 -5.75 -3.56
C PHE A 129 -0.50 -6.25 -4.98
N PRO A 130 0.30 -5.82 -5.98
CA PRO A 130 -0.03 -6.06 -7.39
C PRO A 130 0.07 -7.52 -7.81
N GLU A 131 0.70 -8.38 -7.00
CA GLU A 131 0.75 -9.83 -7.19
C GLU A 131 -0.63 -10.51 -6.99
N GLY A 132 -1.58 -9.82 -6.36
CA GLY A 132 -2.96 -10.28 -6.21
C GLY A 132 -3.21 -11.32 -5.12
N GLY A 133 -2.22 -11.66 -4.31
CA GLY A 133 -2.34 -12.58 -3.17
C GLY A 133 -1.05 -12.69 -2.36
N VAL A 134 -1.11 -13.41 -1.24
CA VAL A 134 0.06 -13.71 -0.42
C VAL A 134 0.95 -14.71 -1.16
N GLN A 135 2.23 -14.40 -1.31
CA GLN A 135 3.20 -15.17 -2.07
C GLN A 135 4.31 -15.74 -1.19
N ALA A 136 5.03 -16.74 -1.71
CA ALA A 136 6.21 -17.26 -1.04
C ALA A 136 7.34 -16.20 -0.99
N VAL A 137 8.13 -16.24 0.09
CA VAL A 137 9.22 -15.29 0.31
C VAL A 137 10.30 -15.42 -0.78
N GLY A 138 10.68 -14.31 -1.38
CA GLY A 138 11.91 -14.23 -2.14
C GLY A 138 11.81 -13.91 -3.64
N ASN A 139 10.63 -13.97 -4.25
CA ASN A 139 10.47 -13.62 -5.66
C ASN A 139 9.30 -12.66 -5.85
N VAL A 140 9.50 -11.61 -6.64
CA VAL A 140 8.40 -10.78 -7.15
C VAL A 140 7.83 -11.51 -8.35
N GLN A 141 6.58 -11.94 -8.25
CA GLN A 141 5.86 -12.59 -9.36
C GLN A 141 5.31 -11.56 -10.34
N ALA A 142 4.74 -12.06 -11.45
CA ALA A 142 4.06 -11.21 -12.42
C ALA A 142 2.99 -10.35 -11.74
N ILE A 143 3.02 -9.05 -12.01
CA ILE A 143 2.14 -8.07 -11.39
C ILE A 143 0.98 -7.69 -12.30
N LYS A 144 -0.15 -7.38 -11.68
CA LYS A 144 -1.36 -6.94 -12.39
C LYS A 144 -1.30 -5.44 -12.68
N SER A 145 -1.88 -5.02 -13.79
CA SER A 145 -1.88 -3.63 -14.27
C SER A 145 -2.79 -2.67 -13.46
N GLY A 146 -3.49 -3.16 -12.46
CA GLY A 146 -4.42 -2.33 -11.66
C GLY A 146 -3.75 -1.14 -10.98
N ALA A 147 -2.50 -1.29 -10.51
CA ALA A 147 -1.73 -0.20 -9.91
C ALA A 147 -1.45 0.91 -10.93
N ALA A 148 -1.01 0.54 -12.15
CA ALA A 148 -0.77 1.46 -13.25
C ALA A 148 -2.05 2.20 -13.65
N LEU A 149 -3.15 1.48 -13.84
CA LEU A 149 -4.44 2.06 -14.21
C LEU A 149 -4.90 3.12 -13.20
N MET A 150 -4.87 2.81 -11.91
CA MET A 150 -5.31 3.76 -10.86
C MET A 150 -4.37 4.96 -10.74
N ALA A 151 -3.07 4.76 -10.90
CA ALA A 151 -2.08 5.84 -10.88
C ALA A 151 -2.28 6.81 -12.05
N ILE A 152 -2.51 6.28 -13.27
CA ILE A 152 -2.83 7.08 -14.46
C ILE A 152 -4.12 7.90 -14.23
N GLN A 153 -5.20 7.24 -13.81
CA GLN A 153 -6.50 7.90 -13.62
C GLN A 153 -6.48 8.97 -12.52
N ALA A 154 -5.64 8.78 -11.51
CA ALA A 154 -5.48 9.74 -10.44
C ALA A 154 -4.42 10.81 -10.72
N GLY A 155 -3.54 10.60 -11.72
CA GLY A 155 -2.43 11.49 -12.05
C GLY A 155 -1.35 11.54 -10.96
N VAL A 156 -1.06 10.40 -10.32
CA VAL A 156 -0.13 10.28 -9.19
C VAL A 156 0.98 9.26 -9.47
N PRO A 157 2.16 9.39 -8.84
CA PRO A 157 3.23 8.41 -9.00
C PRO A 157 2.92 7.08 -8.31
N ILE A 158 3.59 6.02 -8.77
CA ILE A 158 3.64 4.72 -8.10
C ILE A 158 5.00 4.61 -7.40
N ILE A 159 5.00 4.28 -6.12
CA ILE A 159 6.19 4.06 -5.32
C ILE A 159 6.38 2.56 -5.14
N PRO A 160 7.38 1.93 -5.78
CA PRO A 160 7.68 0.52 -5.57
C PRO A 160 8.25 0.31 -4.16
N LEU A 161 7.73 -0.68 -3.47
CA LEU A 161 8.20 -1.08 -2.14
C LEU A 161 8.55 -2.56 -2.15
N TYR A 162 9.60 -2.93 -1.42
CA TYR A 162 9.88 -4.32 -1.12
C TYR A 162 9.99 -4.52 0.39
N ILE A 163 9.08 -5.32 0.95
CA ILE A 163 9.05 -5.67 2.36
C ILE A 163 9.96 -6.87 2.58
N CYS A 164 11.02 -6.65 3.34
CA CYS A 164 11.98 -7.69 3.65
C CYS A 164 11.44 -8.58 4.76
N TYR A 165 11.39 -9.88 4.48
CA TYR A 165 11.01 -10.86 5.48
C TYR A 165 12.13 -11.04 6.51
N THR A 166 11.78 -11.10 7.80
CA THR A 166 12.68 -11.46 8.89
C THR A 166 12.20 -12.74 9.55
N ALA A 167 13.10 -13.70 9.76
CA ALA A 167 12.77 -14.98 10.36
C ALA A 167 12.28 -14.85 11.82
N ARG A 168 12.75 -13.83 12.53
CA ARG A 168 12.43 -13.58 13.94
C ARG A 168 11.41 -12.45 14.05
N TRP A 169 10.29 -12.67 14.69
CA TRP A 169 9.19 -11.71 14.84
C TRP A 169 9.58 -10.40 15.55
N TYR A 170 10.61 -10.42 16.39
CA TYR A 170 11.12 -9.26 17.11
C TYR A 170 12.16 -8.46 16.33
N GLN A 171 12.64 -8.95 15.19
CA GLN A 171 13.58 -8.18 14.35
C GLN A 171 12.84 -7.08 13.61
N ARG A 172 13.47 -5.89 13.60
CA ARG A 172 12.95 -4.76 12.82
C ARG A 172 13.02 -5.10 11.34
N ARG A 173 11.85 -5.15 10.70
CA ARG A 173 11.77 -5.32 9.26
C ARG A 173 12.40 -4.15 8.53
N GLN A 174 12.91 -4.40 7.33
CA GLN A 174 13.30 -3.36 6.40
C GLN A 174 12.24 -3.25 5.31
N VAL A 175 12.01 -2.02 4.84
CA VAL A 175 11.18 -1.74 3.66
C VAL A 175 12.06 -0.96 2.70
N VAL A 176 12.39 -1.57 1.58
CA VAL A 176 13.14 -0.93 0.49
C VAL A 176 12.17 -0.07 -0.29
N VAL A 177 12.51 1.20 -0.47
CA VAL A 177 11.74 2.17 -1.24
C VAL A 177 12.46 2.41 -2.55
N GLY A 178 11.88 1.96 -3.66
CA GLY A 178 12.43 2.14 -5.00
C GLY A 178 12.17 3.51 -5.60
N GLU A 179 12.66 3.70 -6.82
CA GLU A 179 12.44 4.93 -7.58
C GLU A 179 10.98 5.09 -7.97
N PRO A 180 10.39 6.29 -7.83
CA PRO A 180 9.03 6.54 -8.23
C PRO A 180 8.81 6.31 -9.74
N VAL A 181 7.80 5.54 -10.09
CA VAL A 181 7.32 5.39 -11.46
C VAL A 181 6.21 6.42 -11.69
N ASP A 182 6.51 7.50 -12.41
CA ASP A 182 5.53 8.55 -12.70
C ASP A 182 4.84 8.28 -14.05
N PRO A 183 3.54 7.97 -14.05
CA PRO A 183 2.79 7.75 -15.28
C PRO A 183 2.80 8.93 -16.24
N LYS A 184 2.94 10.17 -15.73
CA LYS A 184 2.97 11.37 -16.57
C LYS A 184 4.21 11.47 -17.44
N LEU A 185 5.32 10.89 -16.98
CA LEU A 185 6.57 10.85 -17.75
C LEU A 185 6.56 9.73 -18.79
N LEU A 186 5.79 8.66 -18.56
CA LEU A 186 5.73 7.47 -19.41
C LEU A 186 4.55 7.49 -20.39
N CYS A 187 3.51 8.25 -20.09
CA CYS A 187 2.32 8.40 -20.92
C CYS A 187 1.96 9.88 -21.02
N THR A 188 2.32 10.49 -22.16
CA THR A 188 2.03 11.90 -22.46
C THR A 188 0.66 12.10 -23.13
N ARG A 189 -0.02 11.00 -23.48
CA ARG A 189 -1.30 11.03 -24.17
C ARG A 189 -2.45 11.33 -23.21
N LYS A 190 -3.43 12.10 -23.67
CA LYS A 190 -4.65 12.40 -22.91
C LYS A 190 -5.48 11.14 -22.59
N PHE A 191 -5.46 10.16 -23.49
CA PHE A 191 -6.15 8.86 -23.34
C PHE A 191 -5.12 7.75 -23.40
N PRO A 192 -4.78 7.11 -22.26
CA PRO A 192 -3.82 6.02 -22.22
C PRO A 192 -4.33 4.80 -22.97
N THR A 193 -3.45 4.16 -23.72
CA THR A 193 -3.71 2.90 -24.40
C THR A 193 -3.35 1.73 -23.50
N THR A 194 -3.75 0.52 -23.89
CA THR A 194 -3.34 -0.72 -23.21
C THR A 194 -1.81 -0.87 -23.20
N ALA A 195 -1.14 -0.44 -24.28
CA ALA A 195 0.31 -0.46 -24.36
C ALA A 195 0.97 0.51 -23.35
N ASP A 196 0.39 1.69 -23.14
CA ASP A 196 0.90 2.65 -22.13
C ASP A 196 0.77 2.06 -20.72
N ILE A 197 -0.37 1.42 -20.41
CA ILE A 197 -0.61 0.75 -19.12
C ILE A 197 0.40 -0.38 -18.91
N GLN A 198 0.65 -1.19 -19.96
CA GLN A 198 1.60 -2.28 -19.91
C GLN A 198 3.02 -1.77 -19.68
N ASN A 199 3.45 -0.75 -20.40
CA ASN A 199 4.78 -0.12 -20.23
C ASN A 199 5.01 0.36 -18.79
N ILE A 200 4.01 1.03 -18.18
CA ILE A 200 4.10 1.46 -16.78
C ILE A 200 4.16 0.25 -15.84
N THR A 201 3.39 -0.80 -16.13
CA THR A 201 3.39 -2.05 -15.33
C THR A 201 4.74 -2.73 -15.40
N ASP A 202 5.34 -2.82 -16.59
CA ASP A 202 6.66 -3.43 -16.79
C ASP A 202 7.75 -2.64 -16.08
N LYS A 203 7.71 -1.31 -16.16
CA LYS A 203 8.63 -0.44 -15.42
C LYS A 203 8.49 -0.62 -13.91
N LEU A 204 7.26 -0.69 -13.40
CA LEU A 204 6.99 -0.96 -11.99
C LEU A 204 7.57 -2.32 -11.57
N TYR A 205 7.37 -3.35 -12.39
CA TYR A 205 7.90 -4.68 -12.13
C TYR A 205 9.43 -4.71 -12.05
N GLN A 206 10.10 -4.05 -12.99
CA GLN A 206 11.56 -3.91 -12.99
C GLN A 206 12.08 -3.24 -11.72
N GLU A 207 11.44 -2.15 -11.28
CA GLU A 207 11.83 -1.45 -10.06
C GLU A 207 11.56 -2.28 -8.79
N MET A 208 10.46 -3.04 -8.73
CA MET A 208 10.20 -3.97 -7.63
C MET A 208 11.25 -5.09 -7.58
N GLN A 209 11.65 -5.64 -8.73
CA GLN A 209 12.73 -6.62 -8.81
C GLN A 209 14.08 -6.04 -8.37
N ARG A 210 14.39 -4.79 -8.76
CA ARG A 210 15.60 -4.07 -8.31
C ARG A 210 15.63 -3.94 -6.80
N CYS A 211 14.49 -3.57 -6.18
CA CYS A 211 14.37 -3.50 -4.72
C CYS A 211 14.63 -4.86 -4.05
N ALA A 212 14.12 -5.95 -4.62
CA ALA A 212 14.30 -7.31 -4.11
C ALA A 212 15.74 -7.81 -4.24
N ALA A 213 16.39 -7.56 -5.38
CA ALA A 213 17.75 -8.02 -5.67
C ALA A 213 18.80 -7.41 -4.72
N ASN A 214 18.71 -6.11 -4.48
CA ASN A 214 19.66 -5.42 -3.60
C ASN A 214 19.53 -5.86 -2.13
N PHE A 215 18.34 -6.25 -1.69
CA PHE A 215 18.17 -6.83 -0.37
C PHE A 215 18.88 -8.18 -0.22
N LYS A 216 18.83 -9.06 -1.23
CA LYS A 216 19.51 -10.36 -1.22
C LYS A 216 21.03 -10.18 -1.11
N ARG A 217 21.59 -9.20 -1.82
CA ARG A 217 23.02 -8.89 -1.81
C ARG A 217 23.50 -8.40 -0.44
N THR A 218 22.79 -7.47 0.18
CA THR A 218 23.15 -6.94 1.51
C THR A 218 23.12 -8.04 2.59
N LYS A 219 22.19 -9.01 2.47
CA LYS A 219 22.11 -10.12 3.42
C LYS A 219 23.24 -11.12 3.28
N THR A 220 23.76 -11.31 2.08
CA THR A 220 24.91 -12.18 1.81
C THR A 220 26.21 -11.57 2.33
N GLU A 221 26.36 -10.24 2.24
CA GLU A 221 27.51 -9.48 2.75
C GLU A 221 27.52 -9.39 4.28
N GLU A 222 26.38 -9.44 4.97
CA GLU A 222 26.30 -9.48 6.44
C GLU A 222 26.56 -10.89 7.04
N THR A 223 26.56 -11.94 6.23
CA THR A 223 26.71 -13.35 6.65
C THR A 223 28.07 -13.92 6.23
N ALA A 224 28.87 -13.20 5.47
CA ALA A 224 30.24 -13.51 5.08
C ALA A 224 31.26 -12.79 5.95
#